data_29e2a4865e542712e757a13676ecbb80
#
_entry.id   29e2a4865e542712e757a13676ecbb80
#
_cell.length_a   1.000
_cell.length_b   1.000
_cell.length_c   1.000
_cell.angle_alpha   90.00
_cell.angle_beta   90.00
_cell.angle_gamma   90.00
#
_symmetry.space_group_name_H-M   'P 1'
#
loop_
_entity.id
_entity.type
_entity.pdbx_description
1 polymer ?
#
loop_
_entity_poly.entity_id
_entity_poly.type
_entity_poly.pdbx_seq_one_letter_code
_entity_poly.pdbx_strand_id
1 'polypeptide(L)'
;MTSLNHPDNLKYSKTDEWVRVEGDQAIIGITDYAQDQLGDIVYIELPWESGQQIAQEEKFGDIESVKATSELVSPIAGEIVKTNEELKEHPEYINDDPYDQGWMLVVKLTDPAQLDSLMSAEQYLNYLQGR
;
A
#
# COMPACT_ATOMS: atom_id res chain seq x y z
N MET A 1 15.88 -16.45 10.98
CA MET A 1 15.36 -15.45 9.99
C MET A 1 13.85 -15.39 10.10
N THR A 2 13.35 -14.19 10.18
CA THR A 2 11.91 -13.98 10.29
C THR A 2 11.26 -14.06 8.90
N SER A 3 10.22 -14.87 8.76
CA SER A 3 9.45 -14.94 7.53
C SER A 3 8.57 -13.70 7.40
N LEU A 4 8.51 -13.16 6.19
CA LEU A 4 7.62 -12.04 5.90
C LEU A 4 6.19 -12.54 5.79
N ASN A 5 5.24 -11.68 6.14
CA ASN A 5 3.82 -12.01 6.14
C ASN A 5 3.12 -11.39 4.92
N HIS A 6 2.40 -12.22 4.17
CA HIS A 6 1.61 -11.75 3.03
C HIS A 6 0.23 -12.44 3.10
N PRO A 7 -0.75 -11.79 3.76
CA PRO A 7 -2.07 -12.40 3.98
C PRO A 7 -2.76 -12.83 2.68
N ASP A 8 -3.45 -13.97 2.74
CA ASP A 8 -4.12 -14.56 1.58
C ASP A 8 -5.38 -13.81 1.17
N ASN A 9 -5.94 -13.01 2.06
CA ASN A 9 -7.19 -12.29 1.79
C ASN A 9 -6.98 -10.92 1.15
N LEU A 10 -5.74 -10.60 0.76
CA LEU A 10 -5.40 -9.33 0.13
C LEU A 10 -5.00 -9.53 -1.33
N LYS A 11 -4.98 -8.43 -2.07
CA LYS A 11 -4.43 -8.37 -3.41
C LYS A 11 -3.13 -7.56 -3.37
N TYR A 12 -2.25 -7.82 -4.32
CA TYR A 12 -0.90 -7.24 -4.33
C TYR A 12 -0.54 -6.70 -5.71
N SER A 13 0.20 -5.59 -5.73
CA SER A 13 0.69 -5.00 -6.97
C SER A 13 2.18 -5.31 -7.17
N LYS A 14 2.65 -5.13 -8.41
CA LYS A 14 4.07 -5.30 -8.75
C LYS A 14 4.95 -4.22 -8.13
N THR A 15 4.37 -3.14 -7.68
CA THR A 15 5.06 -2.04 -7.02
C THR A 15 4.98 -2.14 -5.49
N ASP A 16 4.55 -3.31 -4.99
CA ASP A 16 4.59 -3.69 -3.56
C ASP A 16 3.58 -2.96 -2.68
N GLU A 17 2.43 -2.61 -3.26
CA GLU A 17 1.28 -2.18 -2.45
C GLU A 17 0.30 -3.34 -2.29
N TRP A 18 -0.42 -3.34 -1.16
CA TRP A 18 -1.51 -4.28 -0.93
C TRP A 18 -2.85 -3.56 -0.99
N VAL A 19 -3.89 -4.31 -1.30
CA VAL A 19 -5.27 -3.81 -1.38
C VAL A 19 -6.18 -4.75 -0.60
N ARG A 20 -6.95 -4.18 0.33
CA ARG A 20 -8.01 -4.89 1.05
C ARG A 20 -9.34 -4.29 0.65
N VAL A 21 -10.22 -5.11 0.10
CA VAL A 21 -11.53 -4.65 -0.36
C VAL A 21 -12.56 -4.81 0.76
N GLU A 22 -13.28 -3.74 1.05
CA GLU A 22 -14.36 -3.73 2.04
C GLU A 22 -15.56 -3.02 1.41
N GLY A 23 -16.53 -3.81 0.91
CA GLY A 23 -17.67 -3.27 0.19
C GLY A 23 -17.24 -2.61 -1.11
N ASP A 24 -17.58 -1.34 -1.28
CA ASP A 24 -17.19 -0.56 -2.45
C ASP A 24 -15.90 0.25 -2.21
N GLN A 25 -15.22 0.02 -1.10
CA GLN A 25 -13.99 0.71 -0.75
C GLN A 25 -12.81 -0.23 -0.77
N ALA A 26 -11.63 0.34 -0.97
CA ALA A 26 -10.38 -0.38 -0.88
C ALA A 26 -9.42 0.37 0.04
N ILE A 27 -8.73 -0.39 0.90
CA ILE A 27 -7.71 0.14 1.79
C ILE A 27 -6.37 -0.27 1.21
N ILE A 28 -5.43 0.67 1.15
CA ILE A 28 -4.14 0.49 0.47
C ILE A 28 -3.00 0.79 1.44
N GLY A 29 -1.95 -0.01 1.37
CA GLY A 29 -0.71 0.21 2.08
C GLY A 29 0.42 -0.48 1.35
N ILE A 30 1.61 -0.52 1.97
CA ILE A 30 2.75 -1.25 1.40
C ILE A 30 2.90 -2.60 2.09
N THR A 31 3.46 -3.55 1.34
CA THR A 31 3.61 -4.93 1.83
C THR A 31 4.71 -5.06 2.88
N ASP A 32 4.68 -6.18 3.59
CA ASP A 32 5.73 -6.50 4.55
C ASP A 32 7.09 -6.59 3.86
N TYR A 33 7.13 -7.12 2.63
CA TYR A 33 8.34 -7.15 1.82
C TYR A 33 8.86 -5.72 1.56
N ALA A 34 7.97 -4.80 1.18
CA ALA A 34 8.37 -3.42 0.88
C ALA A 34 8.99 -2.73 2.09
N GLN A 35 8.36 -2.84 3.26
CA GLN A 35 8.90 -2.20 4.45
C GLN A 35 10.23 -2.83 4.88
N ASP A 36 10.38 -4.14 4.67
CA ASP A 36 11.63 -4.83 4.98
C ASP A 36 12.78 -4.32 4.10
N GLN A 37 12.51 -4.12 2.82
CA GLN A 37 13.51 -3.60 1.87
C GLN A 37 13.88 -2.15 2.17
N LEU A 38 12.91 -1.35 2.61
CA LEU A 38 13.16 0.06 2.94
C LEU A 38 13.89 0.25 4.26
N GLY A 39 13.66 -0.63 5.24
CA GLY A 39 14.15 -0.45 6.59
C GLY A 39 13.26 0.50 7.38
N ASP A 40 13.78 1.06 8.46
CA ASP A 40 12.99 1.90 9.37
C ASP A 40 12.43 3.13 8.65
N ILE A 41 11.12 3.23 8.63
CA ILE A 41 10.43 4.36 8.00
C ILE A 41 10.46 5.55 8.96
N VAL A 42 10.89 6.70 8.45
CA VAL A 42 11.06 7.92 9.24
C VAL A 42 10.11 9.04 8.82
N TYR A 43 9.55 8.96 7.60
CA TYR A 43 8.67 10.01 7.10
C TYR A 43 7.76 9.46 6.00
N ILE A 44 6.53 9.95 5.95
CA ILE A 44 5.60 9.65 4.87
C ILE A 44 4.80 10.91 4.54
N GLU A 45 4.58 11.14 3.25
CA GLU A 45 3.73 12.23 2.76
C GLU A 45 2.60 11.66 1.92
N LEU A 46 1.38 12.01 2.28
CA LEU A 46 0.16 11.57 1.62
C LEU A 46 -0.68 12.82 1.31
N PRO A 47 -0.38 13.55 0.20
CA PRO A 47 -0.94 14.88 -0.04
C PRO A 47 -2.33 14.86 -0.67
N TRP A 48 -3.16 13.94 -0.26
CA TRP A 48 -4.50 13.76 -0.83
C TRP A 48 -5.59 14.15 0.16
N GLU A 49 -6.70 14.64 -0.38
CA GLU A 49 -7.87 15.04 0.39
C GLU A 49 -9.10 14.27 -0.07
N SER A 50 -10.05 14.11 0.83
CA SER A 50 -11.33 13.46 0.55
C SER A 50 -12.00 14.11 -0.67
N GLY A 51 -12.50 13.28 -1.57
CA GLY A 51 -13.19 13.72 -2.78
C GLY A 51 -12.32 13.83 -4.02
N GLN A 52 -10.98 13.82 -3.86
CA GLN A 52 -10.09 13.86 -5.02
C GLN A 52 -10.10 12.51 -5.74
N GLN A 53 -9.86 12.54 -7.04
CA GLN A 53 -9.81 11.33 -7.87
C GLN A 53 -8.37 10.92 -8.10
N ILE A 54 -8.08 9.62 -7.96
CA ILE A 54 -6.76 9.07 -8.26
C ILE A 54 -6.90 8.00 -9.34
N ALA A 55 -5.94 7.97 -10.26
CA ALA A 55 -5.91 6.99 -11.34
C ALA A 55 -5.07 5.78 -10.92
N GLN A 56 -5.30 4.65 -11.59
CA GLN A 56 -4.44 3.48 -11.44
C GLN A 56 -3.02 3.87 -11.85
N GLU A 57 -2.04 3.45 -11.05
CA GLU A 57 -0.62 3.71 -11.25
C GLU A 57 -0.20 5.16 -11.03
N GLU A 58 -1.11 5.99 -10.55
CA GLU A 58 -0.77 7.36 -10.16
C GLU A 58 -0.07 7.37 -8.80
N LYS A 59 0.90 8.25 -8.64
CA LYS A 59 1.61 8.44 -7.37
C LYS A 59 0.64 8.94 -6.30
N PHE A 60 0.62 8.27 -5.14
CA PHE A 60 -0.22 8.74 -4.03
C PHE A 60 0.59 9.28 -2.86
N GLY A 61 1.89 9.13 -2.86
CA GLY A 61 2.70 9.67 -1.78
C GLY A 61 4.18 9.37 -1.94
N ASP A 62 4.94 9.85 -0.97
CA ASP A 62 6.38 9.59 -0.84
C ASP A 62 6.66 9.01 0.53
N ILE A 63 7.59 8.09 0.59
CA ILE A 63 8.00 7.45 1.83
C ILE A 63 9.53 7.52 1.96
N GLU A 64 10.01 7.88 3.16
CA GLU A 64 11.43 7.93 3.45
C GLU A 64 11.77 6.97 4.57
N SER A 65 12.85 6.23 4.37
CA SER A 65 13.43 5.40 5.42
C SER A 65 14.82 5.94 5.76
N VAL A 66 15.47 5.30 6.72
CA VAL A 66 16.83 5.67 7.13
C VAL A 66 17.84 5.51 5.99
N LYS A 67 17.52 4.74 4.94
CA LYS A 67 18.47 4.45 3.85
C LYS A 67 17.97 4.76 2.45
N ALA A 68 16.69 5.11 2.28
CA ALA A 68 16.12 5.26 0.94
C ALA A 68 14.88 6.12 0.92
N THR A 69 14.53 6.62 -0.27
CA THR A 69 13.26 7.30 -0.53
C THR A 69 12.57 6.55 -1.65
N SER A 70 11.26 6.41 -1.58
CA SER A 70 10.49 5.70 -2.59
C SER A 70 9.17 6.41 -2.86
N GLU A 71 8.66 6.28 -4.09
CA GLU A 71 7.34 6.77 -4.45
C GLU A 71 6.31 5.68 -4.21
N LEU A 72 5.13 6.10 -3.77
CA LEU A 72 4.00 5.22 -3.56
C LEU A 72 3.04 5.37 -4.74
N VAL A 73 2.65 4.25 -5.33
CA VAL A 73 1.83 4.22 -6.54
C VAL A 73 0.53 3.49 -6.26
N SER A 74 -0.60 4.09 -6.66
CA SER A 74 -1.90 3.47 -6.40
C SER A 74 -2.14 2.28 -7.33
N PRO A 75 -2.47 1.11 -6.78
CA PRO A 75 -2.73 -0.06 -7.62
C PRO A 75 -4.10 -0.01 -8.32
N ILE A 76 -4.97 0.89 -7.91
CA ILE A 76 -6.34 1.00 -8.44
C ILE A 76 -6.76 2.45 -8.53
N ALA A 77 -7.76 2.72 -9.38
CA ALA A 77 -8.39 4.04 -9.47
C ALA A 77 -9.53 4.17 -8.47
N GLY A 78 -9.77 5.37 -7.99
CA GLY A 78 -10.89 5.62 -7.11
C GLY A 78 -10.99 7.05 -6.64
N GLU A 79 -12.00 7.28 -5.82
CA GLU A 79 -12.17 8.57 -5.15
C GLU A 79 -11.59 8.45 -3.75
N ILE A 80 -10.74 9.39 -3.38
CA ILE A 80 -10.10 9.40 -2.07
C ILE A 80 -11.16 9.58 -0.99
N VAL A 81 -11.21 8.67 -0.02
CA VAL A 81 -12.07 8.77 1.15
C VAL A 81 -11.30 9.41 2.28
N LYS A 82 -10.11 8.90 2.58
CA LYS A 82 -9.26 9.44 3.64
C LYS A 82 -7.83 8.89 3.52
N THR A 83 -6.90 9.59 4.17
CA THR A 83 -5.54 9.12 4.38
C THR A 83 -5.32 8.88 5.87
N ASN A 84 -4.30 8.07 6.20
CA ASN A 84 -3.99 7.77 7.60
C ASN A 84 -3.08 8.85 8.19
N GLU A 85 -3.69 9.82 8.85
CA GLU A 85 -2.97 10.95 9.44
C GLU A 85 -2.05 10.54 10.59
N GLU A 86 -2.31 9.41 11.25
CA GLU A 86 -1.48 8.95 12.36
C GLU A 86 -0.06 8.60 11.92
N LEU A 87 0.14 8.27 10.66
CA LEU A 87 1.46 7.93 10.15
C LEU A 87 2.43 9.10 10.16
N LYS A 88 1.94 10.33 10.21
CA LYS A 88 2.81 11.51 10.32
C LYS A 88 3.56 11.53 11.65
N GLU A 89 2.90 11.08 12.71
CA GLU A 89 3.49 11.03 14.06
C GLU A 89 4.07 9.64 14.36
N HIS A 90 3.57 8.62 13.70
CA HIS A 90 3.93 7.22 13.94
C HIS A 90 4.29 6.49 12.66
N PRO A 91 5.34 6.93 11.92
CA PRO A 91 5.73 6.23 10.69
C PRO A 91 6.17 4.78 10.95
N GLU A 92 6.58 4.46 12.18
CA GLU A 92 6.96 3.09 12.56
C GLU A 92 5.81 2.10 12.48
N TYR A 93 4.55 2.55 12.44
CA TYR A 93 3.41 1.65 12.22
C TYR A 93 3.54 0.90 10.90
N ILE A 94 4.18 1.51 9.91
CA ILE A 94 4.38 0.88 8.61
C ILE A 94 5.31 -0.34 8.74
N ASN A 95 6.34 -0.23 9.58
CA ASN A 95 7.26 -1.33 9.84
C ASN A 95 6.63 -2.39 10.74
N ASP A 96 5.97 -1.94 11.80
CA ASP A 96 5.50 -2.84 12.86
C ASP A 96 4.22 -3.56 12.48
N ASP A 97 3.36 -2.91 11.67
CA ASP A 97 2.02 -3.42 11.39
C ASP A 97 1.53 -2.95 10.02
N PRO A 98 2.21 -3.37 8.94
CA PRO A 98 1.92 -2.83 7.59
C PRO A 98 0.51 -3.10 7.09
N TYR A 99 -0.17 -4.14 7.59
CA TYR A 99 -1.48 -4.55 7.09
C TYR A 99 -2.64 -4.04 7.94
N ASP A 100 -2.37 -3.38 9.06
CA ASP A 100 -3.42 -2.82 9.92
C ASP A 100 -3.09 -1.38 10.23
N GLN A 101 -2.37 -1.07 11.33
CA GLN A 101 -2.09 0.32 11.71
C GLN A 101 -1.31 1.09 10.63
N GLY A 102 -0.58 0.39 9.79
CA GLY A 102 0.22 0.97 8.70
C GLY A 102 -0.56 1.26 7.42
N TRP A 103 -1.90 1.16 7.43
CA TRP A 103 -2.68 1.50 6.24
C TRP A 103 -2.45 2.97 5.85
N MET A 104 -2.51 3.26 4.55
CA MET A 104 -2.16 4.59 4.06
C MET A 104 -3.33 5.35 3.46
N LEU A 105 -4.14 4.69 2.67
CA LEU A 105 -5.16 5.34 1.83
C LEU A 105 -6.41 4.50 1.78
N VAL A 106 -7.59 5.15 1.85
CA VAL A 106 -8.86 4.50 1.57
C VAL A 106 -9.47 5.17 0.35
N VAL A 107 -9.85 4.39 -0.64
CA VAL A 107 -10.49 4.88 -1.85
C VAL A 107 -11.82 4.18 -2.08
N LYS A 108 -12.77 4.90 -2.67
CA LYS A 108 -13.99 4.29 -3.19
C LYS A 108 -13.71 3.84 -4.61
N LEU A 109 -13.93 2.56 -4.89
CA LEU A 109 -13.60 1.97 -6.19
C LEU A 109 -14.45 2.58 -7.30
N THR A 110 -13.80 3.01 -8.39
CA THR A 110 -14.47 3.50 -9.59
C THR A 110 -14.38 2.51 -10.74
N ASP A 111 -13.44 1.57 -10.67
CA ASP A 111 -13.28 0.51 -11.66
C ASP A 111 -12.88 -0.80 -10.97
N PRO A 112 -13.85 -1.53 -10.38
CA PRO A 112 -13.53 -2.77 -9.67
C PRO A 112 -12.83 -3.83 -10.52
N ALA A 113 -12.96 -3.77 -11.84
CA ALA A 113 -12.29 -4.71 -12.73
C ALA A 113 -10.76 -4.63 -12.64
N GLN A 114 -10.23 -3.49 -12.20
CA GLN A 114 -8.78 -3.35 -12.01
C GLN A 114 -8.23 -4.30 -10.95
N LEU A 115 -9.08 -4.77 -10.03
CA LEU A 115 -8.66 -5.75 -9.02
C LEU A 115 -8.20 -7.06 -9.66
N ASP A 116 -8.74 -7.38 -10.84
CA ASP A 116 -8.38 -8.61 -11.55
C ASP A 116 -6.95 -8.57 -12.11
N SER A 117 -6.38 -7.38 -12.26
CA SER A 117 -4.99 -7.24 -12.72
C SER A 117 -3.97 -7.38 -11.60
N LEU A 118 -4.43 -7.45 -10.36
CA LEU A 118 -3.56 -7.58 -9.20
C LEU A 118 -3.29 -9.04 -8.89
N MET A 119 -2.25 -9.28 -8.10
CA MET A 119 -1.82 -10.63 -7.75
C MET A 119 -2.45 -11.10 -6.45
N SER A 120 -2.70 -12.42 -6.37
CA SER A 120 -2.97 -13.07 -5.09
C SER A 120 -1.67 -13.14 -4.27
N ALA A 121 -1.78 -13.53 -3.00
CA ALA A 121 -0.58 -13.71 -2.17
C ALA A 121 0.39 -14.72 -2.78
N GLU A 122 -0.12 -15.84 -3.29
CA GLU A 122 0.72 -16.86 -3.93
C GLU A 122 1.44 -16.32 -5.16
N GLN A 123 0.70 -15.61 -6.02
CA GLN A 123 1.28 -15.00 -7.21
C GLN A 123 2.34 -13.97 -6.85
N TYR A 124 2.09 -13.18 -5.82
CA TYR A 124 3.04 -12.18 -5.35
C TYR A 124 4.32 -12.82 -4.82
N LEU A 125 4.19 -13.90 -4.03
CA LEU A 125 5.36 -14.64 -3.54
C LEU A 125 6.20 -15.18 -4.70
N ASN A 126 5.55 -15.73 -5.71
CA ASN A 126 6.26 -16.22 -6.91
C ASN A 126 6.96 -15.07 -7.66
N TYR A 127 6.29 -13.94 -7.75
CA TYR A 127 6.85 -12.75 -8.36
C TYR A 127 8.11 -12.27 -7.63
N LEU A 128 8.07 -12.26 -6.30
CA LEU A 128 9.22 -11.85 -5.48
C LEU A 128 10.42 -12.77 -5.65
N GLN A 129 10.19 -14.08 -5.83
CA GLN A 129 11.28 -15.04 -6.02
C GLN A 129 12.02 -14.82 -7.34
N GLY A 130 11.35 -14.28 -8.36
CA GLY A 130 11.95 -14.00 -9.65
C GLY A 130 12.57 -12.61 -9.77
N ARG A 131 12.57 -11.87 -8.72
CA ARG A 131 12.91 -10.45 -8.71
C ARG A 131 14.38 -10.17 -8.42
#